data_f903f0c1c3cb09255e76cc4e27be452c
#
_entry.id   f903f0c1c3cb09255e76cc4e27be452c
#
_cell.length_a   1.000
_cell.length_b   1.000
_cell.length_c   1.000
_cell.angle_alpha   90.00
_cell.angle_beta   90.00
_cell.angle_gamma   90.00
#
_symmetry.space_group_name_H-M   'P 1'
#
loop_
_entity.id
_entity.type
_entity.pdbx_description
1 polymer ?
#
loop_
_entity_poly.entity_id
_entity_poly.type
_entity_poly.pdbx_seq_one_letter_code
_entity_poly.pdbx_strand_id
1 'polypeptide(L)'
;MKCTRNVTDHVIWVGANDRRLNLFENLFPIPRGVSYSAYLIKDEKNALMDTVDASASEQFIENVTYALNGGKLDYLVVQHMEPDHCANIQRILELYPETKVVGNVKTMQMISQFFDADLEGRQVVVKEGDTLELGNHTLHFVMAPMVHWPEVMVSYEDSEKILFSADAFGTFGALNGNLFNDEVDFEKDWIDDARRYFTNIVGKYGMQVQALLKKAAGLDIQMICPLHGPVWRNNLNYFIEKHDKWSKYEPEDQAVAIIYGSIYGNTEQAADALAAKLGAKGVKNIAVYDASKTDVSELIAEIFRVSHVVIACPTYNGGIYPPIENLLAHMKALAVQNRTVAVMDNGTWAATAGKQIVKQLEEMKNMTVLDQKLSIKSTLKADQEDNLDAFAQQIIDAM
;
A
#
# COMPACT_ATOMS: atom_id res chain seq x y z
N MET A 1 13.71 23.22 14.26
CA MET A 1 14.70 23.32 13.14
C MET A 1 14.03 22.79 11.89
N LYS A 2 13.93 23.61 10.87
CA LYS A 2 13.22 23.30 9.61
C LYS A 2 13.83 22.14 8.84
N CYS A 3 12.99 21.33 8.21
CA CYS A 3 13.35 20.21 7.34
C CYS A 3 12.52 20.29 6.04
N THR A 4 12.58 21.44 5.34
CA THR A 4 11.83 21.66 4.10
C THR A 4 12.69 21.36 2.89
N ARG A 5 12.07 21.01 1.77
CA ARG A 5 12.74 20.83 0.49
C ARG A 5 11.88 21.33 -0.67
N ASN A 6 12.45 22.07 -1.59
CA ASN A 6 11.75 22.51 -2.78
C ASN A 6 11.47 21.30 -3.69
N VAL A 7 10.22 21.17 -4.09
CA VAL A 7 9.77 20.26 -5.15
C VAL A 7 10.00 20.95 -6.50
N THR A 8 9.56 22.20 -6.58
CA THR A 8 9.83 23.16 -7.68
C THR A 8 10.21 24.52 -7.07
N ASP A 9 10.26 25.56 -7.89
CA ASP A 9 10.47 26.91 -7.39
C ASP A 9 9.26 27.45 -6.59
N HIS A 10 8.07 26.88 -6.82
CA HIS A 10 6.82 27.33 -6.21
C HIS A 10 6.23 26.30 -5.22
N VAL A 11 6.58 25.03 -5.32
CA VAL A 11 6.08 23.97 -4.47
C VAL A 11 7.15 23.50 -3.50
N ILE A 12 6.83 23.55 -2.20
CA ILE A 12 7.76 23.18 -1.13
C ILE A 12 7.18 21.99 -0.36
N TRP A 13 7.94 20.91 -0.23
CA TRP A 13 7.64 19.84 0.71
C TRP A 13 7.85 20.34 2.14
N VAL A 14 6.79 20.29 2.96
CA VAL A 14 6.76 20.75 4.35
C VAL A 14 6.40 19.64 5.33
N GLY A 15 6.38 18.40 4.86
CA GLY A 15 6.05 17.21 5.64
C GLY A 15 7.07 16.88 6.73
N ALA A 16 6.96 15.66 7.26
CA ALA A 16 7.85 15.16 8.29
C ALA A 16 8.14 13.65 8.12
N ASN A 17 9.14 13.15 8.83
CA ASN A 17 9.49 11.74 8.88
C ASN A 17 9.34 11.21 10.31
N ASP A 18 8.66 10.09 10.49
CA ASP A 18 8.62 9.38 11.76
C ASP A 18 9.40 8.06 11.66
N ARG A 19 10.49 7.96 12.45
CA ARG A 19 11.31 6.76 12.60
C ARG A 19 11.14 6.08 13.95
N ARG A 20 10.23 6.57 14.77
CA ARG A 20 9.93 6.04 16.11
C ARG A 20 8.69 5.16 16.10
N LEU A 21 7.81 5.37 15.12
CA LEU A 21 6.61 4.56 14.95
C LEU A 21 7.02 3.13 14.53
N ASN A 22 6.58 2.15 15.32
CA ASN A 22 6.86 0.74 15.04
C ASN A 22 5.81 0.10 14.15
N LEU A 23 4.55 0.54 14.28
CA LEU A 23 3.40 0.00 13.56
C LEU A 23 2.61 1.15 12.91
N PHE A 24 2.49 1.13 11.59
CA PHE A 24 1.57 2.01 10.85
C PHE A 24 0.13 1.51 11.07
N GLU A 25 -0.83 2.41 11.25
CA GLU A 25 -2.22 2.10 11.67
C GLU A 25 -2.30 1.17 12.91
N ASN A 26 -1.26 1.14 13.72
CA ASN A 26 -1.11 0.20 14.84
C ASN A 26 -1.23 -1.28 14.44
N LEU A 27 -0.95 -1.60 13.18
CA LEU A 27 -1.11 -2.91 12.57
C LEU A 27 0.12 -3.37 11.79
N PHE A 28 0.67 -2.53 10.90
CA PHE A 28 1.71 -2.91 9.96
C PHE A 28 3.11 -2.55 10.48
N PRO A 29 4.00 -3.51 10.71
CA PRO A 29 5.38 -3.22 11.12
C PRO A 29 6.10 -2.36 10.08
N ILE A 30 6.68 -1.24 10.50
CA ILE A 30 7.43 -0.32 9.62
C ILE A 30 8.85 -0.08 10.14
N PRO A 31 9.75 -1.06 9.99
CA PRO A 31 11.12 -0.96 10.54
C PRO A 31 11.94 0.21 9.95
N ARG A 32 11.54 0.72 8.77
CA ARG A 32 12.14 1.88 8.11
C ARG A 32 11.40 3.19 8.42
N GLY A 33 10.41 3.17 9.34
CA GLY A 33 9.55 4.31 9.63
C GLY A 33 8.58 4.66 8.50
N VAL A 34 8.09 5.89 8.51
CA VAL A 34 7.16 6.43 7.50
C VAL A 34 7.44 7.91 7.28
N SER A 35 7.17 8.42 6.09
CA SER A 35 7.10 9.84 5.79
C SER A 35 5.64 10.28 5.71
N TYR A 36 5.32 11.42 6.32
CA TYR A 36 4.06 12.14 6.14
C TYR A 36 4.34 13.36 5.28
N SER A 37 3.86 13.36 4.06
CA SER A 37 4.11 14.45 3.13
C SER A 37 2.95 15.45 3.12
N ALA A 38 3.31 16.71 3.16
CA ALA A 38 2.44 17.85 2.92
C ALA A 38 3.20 18.85 2.07
N TYR A 39 2.48 19.62 1.25
CA TYR A 39 3.12 20.50 0.29
C TYR A 39 2.53 21.91 0.37
N LEU A 40 3.40 22.93 0.36
CA LEU A 40 2.98 24.32 0.28
C LEU A 40 3.22 24.84 -1.14
N ILE A 41 2.14 25.26 -1.79
CA ILE A 41 2.17 25.99 -3.08
C ILE A 41 2.23 27.48 -2.76
N LYS A 42 3.27 28.15 -3.25
CA LYS A 42 3.47 29.58 -3.09
C LYS A 42 3.09 30.31 -4.37
N ASP A 43 2.05 31.15 -4.26
CA ASP A 43 1.58 31.98 -5.34
C ASP A 43 0.98 33.28 -4.77
N GLU A 44 0.18 34.01 -5.55
CA GLU A 44 -0.60 35.17 -5.05
C GLU A 44 -1.47 34.76 -3.87
N LYS A 45 -2.02 33.54 -3.89
CA LYS A 45 -2.67 32.86 -2.76
C LYS A 45 -1.91 31.57 -2.44
N ASN A 46 -1.47 31.45 -1.20
CA ASN A 46 -0.75 30.27 -0.76
C ASN A 46 -1.72 29.13 -0.39
N ALA A 47 -1.46 27.93 -0.87
CA ALA A 47 -2.24 26.73 -0.57
C ALA A 47 -1.38 25.66 0.08
N LEU A 48 -1.82 25.14 1.22
CA LEU A 48 -1.24 23.97 1.89
C LEU A 48 -2.04 22.73 1.49
N MET A 49 -1.35 21.72 0.96
CA MET A 49 -1.91 20.44 0.55
C MET A 49 -1.73 19.44 1.70
N ASP A 50 -2.83 19.11 2.36
CA ASP A 50 -2.92 18.22 3.53
C ASP A 50 -2.07 18.66 4.75
N THR A 51 -2.12 17.89 5.79
CA THR A 51 -1.28 18.03 6.99
C THR A 51 -0.52 16.73 7.27
N VAL A 52 -0.13 16.48 8.51
CA VAL A 52 0.63 15.29 8.92
C VAL A 52 0.06 14.70 10.21
N ASP A 53 0.55 13.52 10.58
CA ASP A 53 0.23 12.85 11.84
C ASP A 53 0.54 13.72 13.07
N ALA A 54 -0.22 13.52 14.13
CA ALA A 54 -0.08 14.26 15.40
C ALA A 54 1.32 14.11 16.02
N SER A 55 1.99 12.99 15.84
CA SER A 55 3.36 12.74 16.32
C SER A 55 4.40 13.68 15.69
N ALA A 56 4.12 14.20 14.50
CA ALA A 56 5.01 15.04 13.70
C ALA A 56 4.63 16.53 13.72
N SER A 57 3.62 16.92 14.51
CA SER A 57 3.00 18.26 14.50
C SER A 57 4.02 19.40 14.64
N GLU A 58 4.94 19.33 15.60
CA GLU A 58 5.89 20.42 15.86
C GLU A 58 6.81 20.66 14.67
N GLN A 59 7.35 19.58 14.08
CA GLN A 59 8.22 19.69 12.91
C GLN A 59 7.45 20.25 11.69
N PHE A 60 6.23 19.79 11.50
CA PHE A 60 5.37 20.24 10.42
C PHE A 60 5.05 21.75 10.55
N ILE A 61 4.63 22.22 11.73
CA ILE A 61 4.33 23.64 11.97
C ILE A 61 5.58 24.51 11.77
N GLU A 62 6.74 24.07 12.25
CA GLU A 62 8.01 24.79 11.98
C GLU A 62 8.28 24.88 10.47
N ASN A 63 8.06 23.79 9.72
CA ASN A 63 8.27 23.75 8.28
C ASN A 63 7.33 24.70 7.54
N VAL A 64 6.02 24.65 7.84
CA VAL A 64 4.99 25.51 7.23
C VAL A 64 5.28 26.98 7.53
N THR A 65 5.55 27.32 8.80
CA THR A 65 5.85 28.70 9.22
C THR A 65 7.10 29.24 8.49
N TYR A 66 8.13 28.41 8.40
CA TYR A 66 9.34 28.77 7.67
C TYR A 66 9.09 29.00 6.18
N ALA A 67 8.36 28.06 5.53
CA ALA A 67 8.08 28.14 4.10
C ALA A 67 7.20 29.34 3.74
N LEU A 68 6.21 29.67 4.59
CA LEU A 68 5.39 30.88 4.45
C LEU A 68 6.20 32.16 4.62
N ASN A 69 7.26 32.14 5.45
CA ASN A 69 8.13 33.30 5.69
C ASN A 69 7.38 34.60 6.03
N GLY A 70 6.39 34.50 6.92
CA GLY A 70 5.51 35.63 7.31
C GLY A 70 4.38 35.93 6.33
N GLY A 71 4.26 35.16 5.25
CA GLY A 71 3.11 35.25 4.32
C GLY A 71 1.84 34.67 4.93
N LYS A 72 0.71 34.96 4.30
CA LYS A 72 -0.58 34.39 4.65
C LYS A 72 -0.73 32.97 4.15
N LEU A 73 -1.51 32.16 4.82
CA LEU A 73 -2.03 30.90 4.32
C LEU A 73 -3.50 31.14 3.89
N ASP A 74 -3.78 31.10 2.60
CA ASP A 74 -5.11 31.38 2.09
C ASP A 74 -5.99 30.13 2.06
N TYR A 75 -5.40 28.97 1.71
CA TYR A 75 -6.12 27.71 1.60
C TYR A 75 -5.40 26.56 2.29
N LEU A 76 -6.18 25.70 2.95
CA LEU A 76 -5.83 24.35 3.34
C LEU A 76 -6.67 23.38 2.48
N VAL A 77 -6.03 22.70 1.54
CA VAL A 77 -6.67 21.69 0.70
C VAL A 77 -6.56 20.35 1.41
N VAL A 78 -7.69 19.75 1.74
CA VAL A 78 -7.77 18.47 2.43
C VAL A 78 -8.20 17.41 1.44
N GLN A 79 -7.24 16.61 0.98
CA GLN A 79 -7.48 15.54 0.02
C GLN A 79 -7.90 14.25 0.71
N HIS A 80 -7.40 14.03 1.95
CA HIS A 80 -7.64 12.82 2.72
C HIS A 80 -7.82 13.12 4.22
N MET A 81 -8.73 12.40 4.86
CA MET A 81 -9.14 12.61 6.25
C MET A 81 -8.63 11.55 7.22
N GLU A 82 -7.71 10.69 6.79
CA GLU A 82 -7.04 9.80 7.73
C GLU A 82 -6.18 10.63 8.71
N PRO A 83 -6.14 10.25 10.01
CA PRO A 83 -5.47 11.06 11.04
C PRO A 83 -4.02 11.43 10.76
N ASP A 84 -3.29 10.60 10.03
CA ASP A 84 -1.91 10.88 9.66
C ASP A 84 -1.75 11.96 8.57
N HIS A 85 -2.88 12.43 8.00
CA HIS A 85 -2.93 13.56 7.04
C HIS A 85 -3.82 14.69 7.52
N CYS A 86 -4.68 14.46 8.53
CA CYS A 86 -5.63 15.49 8.96
C CYS A 86 -5.43 15.99 10.40
N ALA A 87 -4.58 15.34 11.20
CA ALA A 87 -4.47 15.64 12.65
C ALA A 87 -4.11 17.10 12.99
N ASN A 88 -3.52 17.84 12.07
CA ASN A 88 -3.12 19.22 12.30
C ASN A 88 -4.08 20.27 11.70
N ILE A 89 -5.23 19.87 11.15
CA ILE A 89 -6.20 20.81 10.57
C ILE A 89 -6.58 21.90 11.56
N GLN A 90 -7.04 21.52 12.76
CA GLN A 90 -7.44 22.49 13.77
C GLN A 90 -6.30 23.43 14.13
N ARG A 91 -5.09 22.92 14.35
CA ARG A 91 -3.92 23.72 14.71
C ARG A 91 -3.53 24.71 13.60
N ILE A 92 -3.60 24.32 12.34
CA ILE A 92 -3.38 25.22 11.19
C ILE A 92 -4.44 26.33 11.19
N LEU A 93 -5.69 26.01 11.44
CA LEU A 93 -6.79 26.99 11.46
C LEU A 93 -6.70 27.97 12.65
N GLU A 94 -6.13 27.54 13.76
CA GLU A 94 -5.84 28.41 14.93
C GLU A 94 -4.67 29.35 14.64
N LEU A 95 -3.61 28.87 13.98
CA LEU A 95 -2.43 29.67 13.64
C LEU A 95 -2.69 30.65 12.49
N TYR A 96 -3.57 30.26 11.56
CA TYR A 96 -3.94 31.04 10.37
C TYR A 96 -5.46 31.20 10.28
N PRO A 97 -6.07 32.10 11.09
CA PRO A 97 -7.52 32.16 11.26
C PRO A 97 -8.29 32.57 9.98
N GLU A 98 -7.62 33.19 8.99
CA GLU A 98 -8.24 33.58 7.72
C GLU A 98 -8.20 32.45 6.68
N THR A 99 -7.52 31.31 6.94
CA THR A 99 -7.40 30.20 6.02
C THR A 99 -8.76 29.56 5.72
N LYS A 100 -9.05 29.35 4.44
CA LYS A 100 -10.22 28.60 3.99
C LYS A 100 -9.86 27.12 3.80
N VAL A 101 -10.75 26.24 4.22
CA VAL A 101 -10.62 24.80 4.03
C VAL A 101 -11.29 24.39 2.73
N VAL A 102 -10.52 23.75 1.86
CA VAL A 102 -10.98 23.24 0.55
C VAL A 102 -11.08 21.72 0.64
N GLY A 103 -12.24 21.17 0.30
CA GLY A 103 -12.48 19.74 0.30
C GLY A 103 -13.87 19.42 -0.22
N ASN A 104 -14.20 18.16 -0.41
CA ASN A 104 -15.54 17.81 -0.83
C ASN A 104 -16.52 17.73 0.36
N VAL A 105 -17.81 17.49 0.08
CA VAL A 105 -18.85 17.46 1.12
C VAL A 105 -18.54 16.44 2.23
N LYS A 106 -18.01 15.27 1.88
CA LYS A 106 -17.65 14.25 2.88
C LYS A 106 -16.46 14.67 3.73
N THR A 107 -15.47 15.31 3.12
CA THR A 107 -14.32 15.92 3.85
C THR A 107 -14.83 16.87 4.92
N MET A 108 -15.75 17.79 4.58
CA MET A 108 -16.32 18.73 5.53
C MET A 108 -17.08 18.05 6.68
N GLN A 109 -17.85 16.99 6.35
CA GLN A 109 -18.52 16.18 7.37
C GLN A 109 -17.54 15.46 8.30
N MET A 110 -16.45 14.90 7.76
CA MET A 110 -15.44 14.20 8.55
C MET A 110 -14.64 15.17 9.44
N ILE A 111 -14.31 16.36 8.96
CA ILE A 111 -13.67 17.38 9.79
C ILE A 111 -14.49 17.63 11.07
N SER A 112 -15.81 17.75 10.95
CA SER A 112 -16.68 17.95 12.14
C SER A 112 -16.81 16.71 13.05
N GLN A 113 -16.37 15.54 12.60
CA GLN A 113 -16.32 14.32 13.42
C GLN A 113 -15.02 14.23 14.21
N PHE A 114 -13.92 14.78 13.67
CA PHE A 114 -12.60 14.73 14.29
C PHE A 114 -12.29 15.97 15.15
N PHE A 115 -12.83 17.14 14.78
CA PHE A 115 -12.43 18.41 15.34
C PHE A 115 -13.62 19.32 15.67
N ASP A 116 -13.49 20.10 16.75
CA ASP A 116 -14.39 21.22 17.08
C ASP A 116 -13.98 22.51 16.35
N ALA A 117 -13.59 22.41 15.08
CA ALA A 117 -13.14 23.53 14.28
C ALA A 117 -14.32 24.35 13.76
N ASP A 118 -14.30 25.66 14.01
CA ASP A 118 -15.26 26.58 13.40
C ASP A 118 -14.91 26.79 11.93
N LEU A 119 -15.75 26.25 11.06
CA LEU A 119 -15.64 26.37 9.62
C LEU A 119 -16.68 27.30 8.98
N GLU A 120 -17.47 28.02 9.79
CA GLU A 120 -18.48 28.96 9.26
C GLU A 120 -17.81 30.04 8.41
N GLY A 121 -18.25 30.18 7.16
CA GLY A 121 -17.66 31.10 6.20
C GLY A 121 -16.27 30.77 5.68
N ARG A 122 -15.66 29.64 6.15
CA ARG A 122 -14.31 29.20 5.78
C ARG A 122 -14.28 27.98 4.86
N GLN A 123 -15.42 27.40 4.53
CA GLN A 123 -15.51 26.21 3.66
C GLN A 123 -15.50 26.59 2.19
N VAL A 124 -14.69 25.89 1.42
CA VAL A 124 -14.74 25.87 -0.05
C VAL A 124 -15.03 24.43 -0.47
N VAL A 125 -16.31 24.16 -0.72
CA VAL A 125 -16.75 22.79 -1.08
C VAL A 125 -16.56 22.59 -2.57
N VAL A 126 -15.79 21.57 -2.93
CA VAL A 126 -15.47 21.23 -4.32
C VAL A 126 -16.01 19.85 -4.71
N LYS A 127 -16.16 19.62 -6.00
CA LYS A 127 -16.60 18.37 -6.63
C LYS A 127 -15.76 18.05 -7.84
N GLU A 128 -16.05 16.93 -8.49
CA GLU A 128 -15.36 16.50 -9.73
C GLU A 128 -15.31 17.60 -10.77
N GLY A 129 -14.09 17.96 -11.19
CA GLY A 129 -13.82 18.93 -12.24
C GLY A 129 -13.86 20.40 -11.82
N ASP A 130 -14.14 20.70 -10.55
CA ASP A 130 -14.02 22.06 -10.03
C ASP A 130 -12.54 22.49 -9.99
N THR A 131 -12.30 23.80 -10.00
CA THR A 131 -10.96 24.38 -9.98
C THR A 131 -10.79 25.38 -8.85
N LEU A 132 -9.55 25.61 -8.44
CA LEU A 132 -9.15 26.66 -7.50
C LEU A 132 -7.97 27.43 -8.07
N GLU A 133 -8.20 28.72 -8.37
CA GLU A 133 -7.17 29.63 -8.86
C GLU A 133 -6.36 30.23 -7.70
N LEU A 134 -5.04 30.08 -7.75
CA LEU A 134 -4.11 30.62 -6.76
C LEU A 134 -3.39 31.90 -7.25
N GLY A 135 -3.46 32.19 -8.52
CA GLY A 135 -2.78 33.26 -9.25
C GLY A 135 -2.22 32.72 -10.55
N ASN A 136 -0.96 32.31 -10.56
CA ASN A 136 -0.33 31.65 -11.71
C ASN A 136 -0.60 30.15 -11.77
N HIS A 137 -1.00 29.53 -10.65
CA HIS A 137 -1.29 28.11 -10.52
C HIS A 137 -2.78 27.86 -10.36
N THR A 138 -3.28 26.81 -10.99
CA THR A 138 -4.67 26.35 -10.86
C THR A 138 -4.72 24.90 -10.45
N LEU A 139 -5.44 24.60 -9.38
CA LEU A 139 -5.73 23.23 -8.95
C LEU A 139 -7.03 22.75 -9.59
N HIS A 140 -7.00 21.57 -10.20
CA HIS A 140 -8.15 20.84 -10.71
C HIS A 140 -8.43 19.65 -9.81
N PHE A 141 -9.66 19.53 -9.32
CA PHE A 141 -10.02 18.48 -8.37
C PHE A 141 -10.60 17.25 -9.07
N VAL A 142 -10.06 16.09 -8.78
CA VAL A 142 -10.49 14.78 -9.30
C VAL A 142 -10.89 13.90 -8.14
N MET A 143 -12.15 13.49 -8.06
CA MET A 143 -12.62 12.63 -6.99
C MET A 143 -12.10 11.21 -7.17
N ALA A 144 -11.54 10.66 -6.10
CA ALA A 144 -10.96 9.31 -6.03
C ALA A 144 -11.56 8.49 -4.86
N PRO A 145 -12.91 8.35 -4.79
CA PRO A 145 -13.55 7.71 -3.66
C PRO A 145 -13.07 6.27 -3.48
N MET A 146 -12.80 5.89 -2.24
CA MET A 146 -12.24 4.60 -1.85
C MET A 146 -10.80 4.33 -2.36
N VAL A 147 -10.02 5.37 -2.63
CA VAL A 147 -8.58 5.25 -2.81
C VAL A 147 -7.86 6.00 -1.66
N HIS A 148 -7.90 5.54 -0.36
CA HIS A 148 -8.64 4.32 0.03
C HIS A 148 -9.88 4.61 0.90
N TRP A 149 -10.19 5.86 1.25
CA TRP A 149 -11.39 6.27 1.99
C TRP A 149 -12.43 6.95 1.06
N PRO A 150 -13.70 7.09 1.50
CA PRO A 150 -14.79 7.52 0.63
C PRO A 150 -14.74 9.00 0.21
N GLU A 151 -14.01 9.85 0.93
CA GLU A 151 -13.88 11.29 0.67
C GLU A 151 -12.67 11.63 -0.19
N VAL A 152 -11.76 10.69 -0.43
CA VAL A 152 -10.48 10.97 -1.11
C VAL A 152 -10.69 11.67 -2.44
N MET A 153 -9.93 12.72 -2.64
CA MET A 153 -9.74 13.40 -3.91
C MET A 153 -8.24 13.58 -4.18
N VAL A 154 -7.88 13.73 -5.43
CA VAL A 154 -6.55 14.13 -5.87
C VAL A 154 -6.61 15.49 -6.54
N SER A 155 -5.53 16.24 -6.54
CA SER A 155 -5.48 17.58 -7.12
C SER A 155 -4.40 17.64 -8.20
N TYR A 156 -4.77 18.07 -9.40
CA TYR A 156 -3.83 18.29 -10.49
C TYR A 156 -3.55 19.79 -10.63
N GLU A 157 -2.31 20.18 -10.54
CA GLU A 157 -1.82 21.53 -10.77
C GLU A 157 -1.33 21.63 -12.22
N ASP A 158 -1.92 22.52 -13.00
CA ASP A 158 -1.79 22.51 -14.46
C ASP A 158 -0.59 23.30 -15.01
N SER A 159 0.00 24.23 -14.25
CA SER A 159 1.13 25.05 -14.70
C SER A 159 2.46 24.26 -14.68
N GLU A 160 2.73 23.57 -13.57
CA GLU A 160 3.93 22.74 -13.38
C GLU A 160 3.63 21.24 -13.60
N LYS A 161 2.35 20.90 -13.89
CA LYS A 161 1.86 19.56 -14.23
C LYS A 161 2.07 18.53 -13.11
N ILE A 162 1.73 18.94 -11.90
CA ILE A 162 1.91 18.16 -10.68
C ILE A 162 0.59 17.48 -10.28
N LEU A 163 0.62 16.18 -10.05
CA LEU A 163 -0.46 15.45 -9.41
C LEU A 163 -0.15 15.29 -7.91
N PHE A 164 -0.92 15.96 -7.05
CA PHE A 164 -0.98 15.65 -5.63
C PHE A 164 -1.95 14.48 -5.47
N SER A 165 -1.42 13.30 -5.18
CA SER A 165 -2.12 12.04 -5.41
C SER A 165 -2.78 11.44 -4.16
N ALA A 166 -2.83 12.17 -3.06
CA ALA A 166 -3.19 11.60 -1.76
C ALA A 166 -2.36 10.32 -1.49
N ASP A 167 -2.98 9.25 -0.99
CA ASP A 167 -2.31 7.98 -0.71
C ASP A 167 -2.01 7.13 -1.95
N ALA A 168 -2.61 7.46 -3.09
CA ALA A 168 -2.19 6.81 -4.32
C ALA A 168 -0.71 7.09 -4.60
N PHE A 169 0.01 6.05 -5.02
CA PHE A 169 1.46 6.08 -5.23
C PHE A 169 2.29 6.24 -3.95
N GLY A 170 1.69 6.00 -2.78
CA GLY A 170 2.39 5.99 -1.50
C GLY A 170 3.27 4.76 -1.28
N THR A 171 4.17 4.84 -0.31
CA THR A 171 5.02 3.72 0.14
C THR A 171 5.37 3.86 1.61
N PHE A 172 5.52 2.76 2.31
CA PHE A 172 6.15 2.75 3.62
C PHE A 172 7.61 3.21 3.50
N GLY A 173 8.17 3.69 4.60
CA GLY A 173 9.54 4.15 4.68
C GLY A 173 9.67 5.66 4.89
N ALA A 174 10.56 6.04 5.80
CA ALA A 174 10.93 7.43 6.03
C ALA A 174 11.94 7.91 4.98
N LEU A 175 11.79 9.13 4.50
CA LEU A 175 12.74 9.77 3.58
C LEU A 175 14.08 10.06 4.29
N ASN A 176 15.19 9.77 3.64
CA ASN A 176 16.53 9.93 4.17
C ASN A 176 17.25 11.21 3.65
N GLY A 177 16.46 12.28 3.46
CA GLY A 177 16.95 13.54 2.87
C GLY A 177 16.82 13.60 1.35
N ASN A 178 16.79 12.46 0.67
CA ASN A 178 16.43 12.35 -0.75
C ASN A 178 14.90 12.39 -0.86
N LEU A 179 14.39 13.40 -1.58
CA LEU A 179 12.94 13.57 -1.75
C LEU A 179 12.43 12.87 -3.01
N PHE A 180 13.24 12.78 -4.06
CA PHE A 180 12.79 12.34 -5.37
C PHE A 180 13.17 10.91 -5.67
N ASN A 181 12.34 10.25 -6.48
CA ASN A 181 12.56 8.86 -6.91
C ASN A 181 13.86 8.64 -7.68
N ASP A 182 14.37 9.65 -8.38
CA ASP A 182 15.64 9.59 -9.13
C ASP A 182 16.90 9.90 -8.28
N GLU A 183 16.71 10.18 -7.01
CA GLU A 183 17.80 10.36 -6.03
C GLU A 183 18.08 9.08 -5.22
N VAL A 184 17.30 8.03 -5.45
CA VAL A 184 17.39 6.74 -4.75
C VAL A 184 17.34 5.58 -5.75
N ASP A 185 17.82 4.41 -5.38
CA ASP A 185 17.56 3.18 -6.11
C ASP A 185 16.19 2.62 -5.68
N PHE A 186 15.14 3.10 -6.36
CA PHE A 186 13.77 2.78 -5.95
C PHE A 186 13.47 1.28 -6.06
N GLU A 187 13.95 0.63 -7.10
CA GLU A 187 13.68 -0.80 -7.33
C GLU A 187 14.35 -1.69 -6.27
N LYS A 188 15.54 -1.30 -5.82
CA LYS A 188 16.25 -2.04 -4.79
C LYS A 188 15.76 -1.74 -3.37
N ASP A 189 15.50 -0.46 -3.08
CA ASP A 189 15.35 -0.01 -1.70
C ASP A 189 13.91 0.31 -1.30
N TRP A 190 12.97 0.44 -2.28
CA TRP A 190 11.63 0.95 -2.02
C TRP A 190 10.49 0.10 -2.59
N ILE A 191 10.72 -0.67 -3.68
CA ILE A 191 9.63 -1.36 -4.40
C ILE A 191 8.86 -2.35 -3.52
N ASP A 192 9.52 -3.05 -2.60
CA ASP A 192 8.89 -4.01 -1.72
C ASP A 192 8.01 -3.31 -0.68
N ASP A 193 8.47 -2.19 -0.11
CA ASP A 193 7.67 -1.35 0.77
C ASP A 193 6.50 -0.68 0.03
N ALA A 194 6.68 -0.27 -1.22
CA ALA A 194 5.63 0.29 -2.05
C ALA A 194 4.55 -0.75 -2.39
N ARG A 195 4.96 -1.96 -2.77
CA ARG A 195 4.03 -3.09 -3.00
C ARG A 195 3.28 -3.42 -1.73
N ARG A 196 3.98 -3.50 -0.61
CA ARG A 196 3.41 -3.82 0.70
C ARG A 196 2.43 -2.73 1.16
N TYR A 197 2.74 -1.45 0.96
CA TYR A 197 1.83 -0.33 1.19
C TYR A 197 0.57 -0.49 0.32
N PHE A 198 0.73 -0.57 -1.00
CA PHE A 198 -0.39 -0.69 -1.92
C PHE A 198 -1.31 -1.86 -1.54
N THR A 199 -0.75 -3.06 -1.37
CA THR A 199 -1.54 -4.29 -1.21
C THR A 199 -2.33 -4.32 0.10
N ASN A 200 -1.82 -3.71 1.16
CA ASN A 200 -2.46 -3.72 2.47
C ASN A 200 -3.37 -2.52 2.71
N ILE A 201 -3.05 -1.34 2.16
CA ILE A 201 -3.81 -0.10 2.35
C ILE A 201 -4.86 0.07 1.25
N VAL A 202 -4.47 -0.07 -0.01
CA VAL A 202 -5.31 0.23 -1.18
C VAL A 202 -5.83 -1.04 -1.87
N GLY A 203 -5.18 -2.19 -1.68
CA GLY A 203 -5.34 -3.40 -2.49
C GLY A 203 -6.76 -3.93 -2.65
N LYS A 204 -7.62 -3.77 -1.63
CA LYS A 204 -9.04 -4.14 -1.70
C LYS A 204 -9.80 -3.37 -2.80
N TYR A 205 -9.36 -2.17 -3.12
CA TYR A 205 -10.09 -1.20 -3.95
C TYR A 205 -9.53 -1.10 -5.37
N GLY A 206 -9.07 -2.20 -5.94
CA GLY A 206 -8.45 -2.23 -7.28
C GLY A 206 -9.30 -1.59 -8.38
N MET A 207 -10.63 -1.80 -8.39
CA MET A 207 -11.52 -1.16 -9.37
C MET A 207 -11.54 0.37 -9.24
N GLN A 208 -11.47 0.89 -8.02
CA GLN A 208 -11.46 2.34 -7.77
C GLN A 208 -10.11 2.95 -8.18
N VAL A 209 -9.00 2.24 -7.95
CA VAL A 209 -7.69 2.63 -8.47
C VAL A 209 -7.69 2.65 -9.99
N GLN A 210 -8.25 1.63 -10.66
CA GLN A 210 -8.39 1.61 -12.11
C GLN A 210 -9.22 2.79 -12.64
N ALA A 211 -10.28 3.18 -11.93
CA ALA A 211 -11.07 4.36 -12.28
C ALA A 211 -10.26 5.66 -12.14
N LEU A 212 -9.44 5.79 -11.09
CA LEU A 212 -8.53 6.91 -10.89
C LEU A 212 -7.47 6.97 -11.99
N LEU A 213 -6.79 5.86 -12.28
CA LEU A 213 -5.78 5.77 -13.34
C LEU A 213 -6.36 6.17 -14.71
N LYS A 214 -7.60 5.75 -15.00
CA LYS A 214 -8.28 6.14 -16.25
C LYS A 214 -8.55 7.65 -16.32
N LYS A 215 -8.93 8.31 -15.23
CA LYS A 215 -9.10 9.76 -15.17
C LYS A 215 -7.75 10.47 -15.34
N ALA A 216 -6.73 10.00 -14.63
CA ALA A 216 -5.38 10.56 -14.67
C ALA A 216 -4.70 10.42 -16.05
N ALA A 217 -5.03 9.39 -16.83
CA ALA A 217 -4.48 9.19 -18.18
C ALA A 217 -4.82 10.31 -19.17
N GLY A 218 -5.83 11.15 -18.88
CA GLY A 218 -6.17 12.34 -19.67
C GLY A 218 -5.39 13.61 -19.29
N LEU A 219 -4.55 13.54 -18.23
CA LEU A 219 -3.77 14.67 -17.72
C LEU A 219 -2.31 14.57 -18.18
N ASP A 220 -1.67 15.71 -18.44
CA ASP A 220 -0.23 15.79 -18.76
C ASP A 220 0.58 15.85 -17.44
N ILE A 221 0.72 14.71 -16.77
CA ILE A 221 1.40 14.62 -15.48
C ILE A 221 2.90 14.47 -15.68
N GLN A 222 3.67 15.41 -15.14
CA GLN A 222 5.14 15.39 -15.16
C GLN A 222 5.72 15.07 -13.79
N MET A 223 4.92 15.18 -12.73
CA MET A 223 5.33 14.90 -11.36
C MET A 223 4.16 14.35 -10.55
N ILE A 224 4.45 13.41 -9.62
CA ILE A 224 3.48 12.89 -8.67
C ILE A 224 4.00 13.15 -7.26
N CYS A 225 3.18 13.82 -6.45
CA CYS A 225 3.44 14.18 -5.06
C CYS A 225 2.50 13.38 -4.14
N PRO A 226 2.92 12.19 -3.67
CA PRO A 226 2.11 11.36 -2.78
C PRO A 226 2.22 11.83 -1.33
N LEU A 227 1.30 11.36 -0.47
CA LEU A 227 1.33 11.65 0.96
C LEU A 227 2.36 10.80 1.73
N HIS A 228 2.86 9.71 1.13
CA HIS A 228 3.94 8.88 1.68
C HIS A 228 5.00 8.55 0.64
N GLY A 229 6.26 8.52 1.07
CA GLY A 229 7.39 8.12 0.22
C GLY A 229 7.90 9.20 -0.73
N PRO A 230 8.74 8.82 -1.70
CA PRO A 230 9.38 9.75 -2.62
C PRO A 230 8.42 10.43 -3.59
N VAL A 231 8.71 11.69 -3.93
CA VAL A 231 8.10 12.40 -5.04
C VAL A 231 8.63 11.83 -6.36
N TRP A 232 7.72 11.56 -7.28
CA TRP A 232 8.06 11.03 -8.61
C TRP A 232 8.17 12.16 -9.63
N ARG A 233 9.34 12.32 -10.25
CA ARG A 233 9.60 13.29 -11.32
C ARG A 233 10.30 12.69 -12.54
N ASN A 234 10.69 11.44 -12.46
CA ASN A 234 11.35 10.72 -13.53
C ASN A 234 10.77 9.32 -13.65
N ASN A 235 10.65 8.81 -14.89
CA ASN A 235 10.14 7.47 -15.18
C ASN A 235 8.81 7.13 -14.49
N LEU A 236 7.84 8.07 -14.53
CA LEU A 236 6.53 7.92 -13.89
C LEU A 236 5.81 6.65 -14.36
N ASN A 237 5.95 6.32 -15.65
CA ASN A 237 5.33 5.15 -16.25
C ASN A 237 5.66 3.84 -15.51
N TYR A 238 6.89 3.69 -15.02
CA TYR A 238 7.30 2.52 -14.24
C TYR A 238 6.35 2.29 -13.03
N PHE A 239 6.10 3.35 -12.26
CA PHE A 239 5.29 3.22 -11.05
C PHE A 239 3.79 3.18 -11.34
N ILE A 240 3.34 3.87 -12.39
CA ILE A 240 1.98 3.79 -12.91
C ILE A 240 1.67 2.36 -13.39
N GLU A 241 2.58 1.71 -14.10
CA GLU A 241 2.45 0.31 -14.54
C GLU A 241 2.40 -0.67 -13.36
N LYS A 242 3.16 -0.43 -12.28
CA LYS A 242 3.06 -1.22 -11.05
C LYS A 242 1.68 -1.11 -10.43
N HIS A 243 1.16 0.11 -10.28
CA HIS A 243 -0.19 0.36 -9.76
C HIS A 243 -1.28 -0.23 -10.65
N ASP A 244 -1.11 -0.16 -11.96
CA ASP A 244 -2.03 -0.77 -12.93
C ASP A 244 -2.09 -2.29 -12.74
N LYS A 245 -0.94 -2.98 -12.66
CA LYS A 245 -0.88 -4.42 -12.40
C LYS A 245 -1.48 -4.79 -11.05
N TRP A 246 -1.06 -4.11 -9.98
CA TRP A 246 -1.54 -4.42 -8.63
C TRP A 246 -3.05 -4.24 -8.49
N SER A 247 -3.60 -3.17 -9.06
CA SER A 247 -5.04 -2.89 -9.01
C SER A 247 -5.89 -3.80 -9.90
N LYS A 248 -5.29 -4.45 -10.90
CA LYS A 248 -5.89 -5.55 -11.68
C LYS A 248 -5.70 -6.91 -11.02
N TYR A 249 -4.93 -6.97 -9.94
CA TYR A 249 -4.51 -8.21 -9.29
C TYR A 249 -3.71 -9.11 -10.22
N GLU A 250 -3.01 -8.54 -11.18
CA GLU A 250 -2.09 -9.26 -12.05
C GLU A 250 -0.77 -9.51 -11.30
N PRO A 251 -0.18 -10.72 -11.39
CA PRO A 251 1.12 -10.98 -10.80
C PRO A 251 2.20 -10.15 -11.50
N GLU A 252 3.21 -9.72 -10.75
CA GLU A 252 4.38 -9.07 -11.34
C GLU A 252 5.29 -10.08 -12.02
N ASP A 253 5.46 -11.24 -11.36
CA ASP A 253 6.41 -12.27 -11.74
C ASP A 253 5.73 -13.64 -11.92
N GLN A 254 6.17 -14.37 -12.94
CA GLN A 254 5.89 -15.80 -13.05
C GLN A 254 6.85 -16.55 -12.12
N ALA A 255 6.45 -16.66 -10.86
CA ALA A 255 7.26 -17.14 -9.74
C ALA A 255 6.41 -17.91 -8.74
N VAL A 256 7.06 -18.58 -7.78
CA VAL A 256 6.40 -19.41 -6.76
C VAL A 256 6.76 -18.89 -5.37
N ALA A 257 5.75 -18.61 -4.55
CA ALA A 257 5.91 -18.42 -3.11
C ALA A 257 5.40 -19.66 -2.36
N ILE A 258 6.24 -20.26 -1.55
CA ILE A 258 5.90 -21.37 -0.65
C ILE A 258 5.73 -20.77 0.73
N ILE A 259 4.49 -20.74 1.21
CA ILE A 259 4.16 -20.22 2.54
C ILE A 259 3.76 -21.40 3.42
N TYR A 260 4.54 -21.65 4.46
CA TYR A 260 4.30 -22.77 5.33
C TYR A 260 3.99 -22.37 6.78
N GLY A 261 3.18 -23.19 7.45
CA GLY A 261 3.13 -23.27 8.90
C GLY A 261 3.78 -24.57 9.35
N SER A 262 4.56 -24.55 10.42
CA SER A 262 5.19 -25.76 10.96
C SER A 262 5.26 -25.70 12.48
N ILE A 263 4.89 -26.83 13.17
CA ILE A 263 4.88 -26.89 14.63
C ILE A 263 6.24 -27.39 15.14
N TYR A 264 6.77 -28.46 14.54
CA TYR A 264 8.01 -29.11 14.94
C TYR A 264 8.99 -29.31 13.78
N GLY A 265 8.90 -28.53 12.70
CA GLY A 265 9.83 -28.56 11.58
C GLY A 265 9.49 -29.54 10.45
N ASN A 266 8.54 -30.49 10.62
CA ASN A 266 8.29 -31.50 9.59
C ASN A 266 7.61 -30.94 8.32
N THR A 267 6.70 -29.97 8.47
CA THR A 267 6.06 -29.30 7.32
C THR A 267 7.05 -28.35 6.65
N GLU A 268 7.89 -27.67 7.43
CA GLU A 268 9.02 -26.85 6.95
C GLU A 268 9.95 -27.68 6.05
N GLN A 269 10.41 -28.85 6.55
CA GLN A 269 11.26 -29.77 5.78
C GLN A 269 10.64 -30.19 4.45
N ALA A 270 9.33 -30.43 4.43
CA ALA A 270 8.62 -30.77 3.20
C ALA A 270 8.52 -29.58 2.25
N ALA A 271 8.34 -28.35 2.77
CA ALA A 271 8.36 -27.14 1.98
C ALA A 271 9.75 -26.90 1.34
N ASP A 272 10.82 -27.08 2.11
CA ASP A 272 12.21 -27.00 1.61
C ASP A 272 12.50 -28.06 0.53
N ALA A 273 12.05 -29.29 0.75
CA ALA A 273 12.20 -30.37 -0.24
C ALA A 273 11.47 -30.03 -1.56
N LEU A 274 10.26 -29.45 -1.47
CA LEU A 274 9.53 -28.97 -2.65
C LEU A 274 10.29 -27.85 -3.34
N ALA A 275 10.77 -26.85 -2.61
CA ALA A 275 11.55 -25.74 -3.15
C ALA A 275 12.79 -26.24 -3.92
N ALA A 276 13.53 -27.18 -3.30
CA ALA A 276 14.70 -27.81 -3.93
C ALA A 276 14.34 -28.51 -5.25
N LYS A 277 13.20 -29.25 -5.29
CA LYS A 277 12.74 -29.92 -6.52
C LYS A 277 12.31 -28.95 -7.60
N LEU A 278 11.56 -27.91 -7.25
CA LEU A 278 11.17 -26.84 -8.19
C LEU A 278 12.41 -26.16 -8.78
N GLY A 279 13.38 -25.81 -7.93
CA GLY A 279 14.64 -25.23 -8.36
C GLY A 279 15.45 -26.15 -9.29
N ALA A 280 15.58 -27.46 -8.94
CA ALA A 280 16.26 -28.46 -9.77
C ALA A 280 15.59 -28.66 -11.14
N LYS A 281 14.27 -28.43 -11.24
CA LYS A 281 13.48 -28.45 -12.48
C LYS A 281 13.48 -27.12 -13.23
N GLY A 282 14.23 -26.11 -12.77
CA GLY A 282 14.46 -24.85 -13.48
C GLY A 282 13.52 -23.69 -13.11
N VAL A 283 12.67 -23.85 -12.09
CA VAL A 283 11.85 -22.73 -11.59
C VAL A 283 12.76 -21.69 -10.97
N LYS A 284 12.59 -20.44 -11.38
CA LYS A 284 13.35 -19.28 -10.86
C LYS A 284 12.51 -18.48 -9.85
N ASN A 285 13.18 -17.68 -9.02
CA ASN A 285 12.52 -16.76 -8.09
C ASN A 285 11.56 -17.47 -7.12
N ILE A 286 11.97 -18.61 -6.57
CA ILE A 286 11.24 -19.30 -5.51
C ILE A 286 11.50 -18.58 -4.20
N ALA A 287 10.43 -18.24 -3.50
CA ALA A 287 10.50 -17.68 -2.14
C ALA A 287 9.86 -18.66 -1.15
N VAL A 288 10.41 -18.77 0.06
CA VAL A 288 9.92 -19.67 1.10
C VAL A 288 9.75 -18.88 2.39
N TYR A 289 8.54 -18.91 2.98
CA TYR A 289 8.19 -18.12 4.16
C TYR A 289 7.54 -18.98 5.25
N ASP A 290 7.99 -18.75 6.50
CA ASP A 290 7.31 -19.26 7.69
C ASP A 290 6.22 -18.27 8.11
N ALA A 291 4.96 -18.66 7.95
CA ALA A 291 3.81 -17.83 8.34
C ALA A 291 3.73 -17.52 9.84
N SER A 292 4.50 -18.23 10.68
CA SER A 292 4.58 -17.97 12.12
C SER A 292 5.58 -16.87 12.48
N LYS A 293 6.47 -16.50 11.56
CA LYS A 293 7.58 -15.55 11.78
C LYS A 293 7.51 -14.33 10.86
N THR A 294 6.90 -14.49 9.69
CA THR A 294 6.76 -13.42 8.71
C THR A 294 5.45 -12.68 8.96
N ASP A 295 5.50 -11.34 9.00
CA ASP A 295 4.29 -10.55 9.14
C ASP A 295 3.33 -10.80 7.98
N VAL A 296 2.02 -10.86 8.29
CA VAL A 296 1.01 -11.18 7.28
C VAL A 296 0.97 -10.17 6.14
N SER A 297 1.31 -8.91 6.40
CA SER A 297 1.37 -7.87 5.37
C SER A 297 2.48 -8.11 4.35
N GLU A 298 3.60 -8.69 4.76
CA GLU A 298 4.69 -9.09 3.87
C GLU A 298 4.28 -10.31 3.02
N LEU A 299 3.60 -11.28 3.64
CA LEU A 299 3.07 -12.44 2.91
C LEU A 299 2.04 -12.03 1.85
N ILE A 300 1.16 -11.10 2.16
CA ILE A 300 0.19 -10.55 1.20
C ILE A 300 0.90 -9.84 0.05
N ALA A 301 1.89 -9.00 0.34
CA ALA A 301 2.67 -8.32 -0.70
C ALA A 301 3.37 -9.32 -1.63
N GLU A 302 3.92 -10.39 -1.08
CA GLU A 302 4.54 -11.47 -1.85
C GLU A 302 3.51 -12.23 -2.71
N ILE A 303 2.33 -12.54 -2.17
CA ILE A 303 1.24 -13.16 -2.94
C ILE A 303 0.80 -12.28 -4.10
N PHE A 304 0.81 -10.96 -3.94
CA PHE A 304 0.54 -10.05 -5.07
C PHE A 304 1.65 -10.08 -6.13
N ARG A 305 2.90 -10.28 -5.72
CA ARG A 305 4.05 -10.32 -6.63
C ARG A 305 4.06 -11.55 -7.52
N VAL A 306 3.77 -12.74 -6.96
CA VAL A 306 3.93 -14.02 -7.65
C VAL A 306 2.66 -14.51 -8.33
N SER A 307 2.82 -15.34 -9.37
CA SER A 307 1.71 -16.02 -10.06
C SER A 307 1.23 -17.27 -9.31
N HIS A 308 2.12 -17.97 -8.61
CA HIS A 308 1.87 -19.26 -7.97
C HIS A 308 2.16 -19.23 -6.49
N VAL A 309 1.25 -19.80 -5.70
CA VAL A 309 1.39 -19.88 -4.24
C VAL A 309 1.26 -21.33 -3.80
N VAL A 310 2.16 -21.80 -2.97
CA VAL A 310 2.01 -23.07 -2.25
C VAL A 310 1.70 -22.78 -0.79
N ILE A 311 0.60 -23.34 -0.31
CA ILE A 311 0.23 -23.25 1.12
C ILE A 311 0.49 -24.62 1.75
N ALA A 312 1.50 -24.68 2.62
CA ALA A 312 1.86 -25.88 3.37
C ALA A 312 1.43 -25.75 4.84
N CYS A 313 0.54 -26.64 5.30
CA CYS A 313 -0.15 -26.43 6.57
C CYS A 313 -0.31 -27.73 7.38
N PRO A 314 0.11 -27.77 8.65
CA PRO A 314 -0.25 -28.87 9.54
C PRO A 314 -1.69 -28.73 10.02
N THR A 315 -2.35 -29.85 10.27
CA THR A 315 -3.63 -29.86 10.98
C THR A 315 -3.42 -29.55 12.47
N TYR A 316 -4.12 -28.55 12.97
CA TYR A 316 -4.09 -28.11 14.35
C TYR A 316 -5.50 -28.12 14.94
N ASN A 317 -5.72 -28.87 16.03
CA ASN A 317 -7.03 -29.03 16.66
C ASN A 317 -8.17 -29.41 15.66
N GLY A 318 -7.84 -30.23 14.65
CA GLY A 318 -8.79 -30.62 13.59
C GLY A 318 -9.08 -29.54 12.55
N GLY A 319 -8.41 -28.39 12.64
CA GLY A 319 -8.56 -27.23 11.77
C GLY A 319 -7.27 -26.81 11.07
N ILE A 320 -7.29 -25.63 10.50
CA ILE A 320 -6.12 -24.96 9.90
C ILE A 320 -5.21 -24.45 11.01
N TYR A 321 -3.90 -24.48 10.81
CA TYR A 321 -2.94 -23.90 11.74
C TYR A 321 -3.11 -22.37 11.78
N PRO A 322 -3.21 -21.73 12.99
CA PRO A 322 -3.63 -20.34 13.13
C PRO A 322 -2.90 -19.31 12.26
N PRO A 323 -1.56 -19.35 12.08
CA PRO A 323 -0.88 -18.41 11.18
C PRO A 323 -1.36 -18.51 9.73
N ILE A 324 -1.65 -19.72 9.23
CA ILE A 324 -2.18 -19.93 7.88
C ILE A 324 -3.65 -19.50 7.81
N GLU A 325 -4.44 -19.74 8.85
CA GLU A 325 -5.83 -19.27 8.92
C GLU A 325 -5.87 -17.73 8.88
N ASN A 326 -4.98 -17.05 9.61
CA ASN A 326 -4.82 -15.60 9.57
C ASN A 326 -4.46 -15.10 8.15
N LEU A 327 -3.53 -15.77 7.47
CA LEU A 327 -3.18 -15.45 6.08
C LEU A 327 -4.40 -15.53 5.14
N LEU A 328 -5.16 -16.63 5.21
CA LEU A 328 -6.35 -16.82 4.37
C LEU A 328 -7.43 -15.76 4.65
N ALA A 329 -7.61 -15.37 5.91
CA ALA A 329 -8.51 -14.30 6.30
C ALA A 329 -8.11 -12.94 5.67
N HIS A 330 -6.80 -12.62 5.68
CA HIS A 330 -6.27 -11.41 5.04
C HIS A 330 -6.37 -11.47 3.52
N MET A 331 -6.05 -12.60 2.90
CA MET A 331 -6.25 -12.79 1.45
C MET A 331 -7.69 -12.49 1.04
N LYS A 332 -8.67 -12.99 1.80
CA LYS A 332 -10.10 -12.74 1.56
C LYS A 332 -10.49 -11.28 1.78
N ALA A 333 -10.04 -10.67 2.89
CA ALA A 333 -10.34 -9.29 3.25
C ALA A 333 -9.81 -8.28 2.22
N LEU A 334 -8.61 -8.54 1.67
CA LEU A 334 -7.93 -7.70 0.68
C LEU A 334 -8.28 -8.09 -0.78
N ALA A 335 -9.27 -8.96 -0.97
CA ALA A 335 -9.77 -9.39 -2.28
C ALA A 335 -8.68 -9.98 -3.21
N VAL A 336 -7.68 -10.67 -2.64
CA VAL A 336 -6.67 -11.39 -3.41
C VAL A 336 -7.34 -12.31 -4.42
N GLN A 337 -6.89 -12.25 -5.67
CA GLN A 337 -7.46 -13.01 -6.78
C GLN A 337 -6.43 -13.28 -7.87
N ASN A 338 -6.80 -14.04 -8.90
CA ASN A 338 -5.96 -14.34 -10.07
C ASN A 338 -4.64 -15.06 -9.68
N ARG A 339 -4.70 -16.02 -8.74
CA ARG A 339 -3.53 -16.80 -8.34
C ARG A 339 -3.78 -18.29 -8.54
N THR A 340 -2.73 -19.01 -8.95
CA THR A 340 -2.72 -20.47 -8.94
C THR A 340 -2.17 -20.94 -7.59
N VAL A 341 -2.93 -21.81 -6.90
CA VAL A 341 -2.58 -22.25 -5.55
C VAL A 341 -2.49 -23.77 -5.47
N ALA A 342 -1.34 -24.26 -4.98
CA ALA A 342 -1.14 -25.65 -4.61
C ALA A 342 -1.21 -25.82 -3.09
N VAL A 343 -1.77 -26.92 -2.62
CA VAL A 343 -1.95 -27.16 -1.17
C VAL A 343 -1.20 -28.42 -0.74
N MET A 344 -0.36 -28.27 0.27
CA MET A 344 0.32 -29.35 0.98
C MET A 344 -0.22 -29.41 2.41
N ASP A 345 -0.75 -30.54 2.85
CA ASP A 345 -1.20 -30.67 4.25
C ASP A 345 -0.45 -31.75 5.01
N ASN A 346 -0.39 -31.61 6.33
CA ASN A 346 0.26 -32.55 7.23
C ASN A 346 -0.64 -32.87 8.42
N GLY A 347 -0.69 -34.16 8.79
CA GLY A 347 -1.42 -34.59 9.98
C GLY A 347 -1.05 -36.01 10.41
N THR A 348 -0.70 -36.17 11.65
CA THR A 348 -0.23 -37.48 12.18
C THR A 348 -1.33 -38.54 12.13
N TRP A 349 -2.54 -38.22 12.59
CA TRP A 349 -3.69 -39.14 12.60
C TRP A 349 -4.81 -38.73 11.66
N ALA A 350 -4.89 -37.42 11.31
CA ALA A 350 -5.85 -36.89 10.34
C ALA A 350 -5.34 -35.59 9.72
N ALA A 351 -5.09 -35.57 8.43
CA ALA A 351 -4.76 -34.38 7.66
C ALA A 351 -6.06 -33.72 7.14
N THR A 352 -6.60 -32.77 7.89
CA THR A 352 -7.89 -32.10 7.58
C THR A 352 -7.75 -30.65 7.14
N ALA A 353 -6.60 -30.02 7.39
CA ALA A 353 -6.36 -28.62 7.06
C ALA A 353 -6.48 -28.35 5.56
N GLY A 354 -5.91 -29.21 4.72
CA GLY A 354 -5.91 -29.00 3.27
C GLY A 354 -7.30 -28.88 2.66
N LYS A 355 -8.28 -29.67 3.11
CA LYS A 355 -9.68 -29.56 2.63
C LYS A 355 -10.31 -28.22 3.00
N GLN A 356 -10.00 -27.72 4.21
CA GLN A 356 -10.53 -26.44 4.71
C GLN A 356 -9.89 -25.25 3.99
N ILE A 357 -8.58 -25.34 3.70
CA ILE A 357 -7.87 -24.33 2.90
C ILE A 357 -8.46 -24.24 1.49
N VAL A 358 -8.61 -25.40 0.81
CA VAL A 358 -9.21 -25.43 -0.54
C VAL A 358 -10.59 -24.81 -0.55
N LYS A 359 -11.44 -25.16 0.41
CA LYS A 359 -12.79 -24.57 0.52
C LYS A 359 -12.75 -23.05 0.64
N GLN A 360 -11.84 -22.49 1.44
CA GLN A 360 -11.71 -21.04 1.58
C GLN A 360 -11.17 -20.37 0.31
N LEU A 361 -10.23 -21.02 -0.40
CA LEU A 361 -9.69 -20.52 -1.66
C LEU A 361 -10.74 -20.51 -2.78
N GLU A 362 -11.59 -21.55 -2.84
CA GLU A 362 -12.71 -21.65 -3.81
C GLU A 362 -13.76 -20.54 -3.61
N GLU A 363 -13.87 -19.96 -2.42
CA GLU A 363 -14.74 -18.80 -2.15
C GLU A 363 -14.13 -17.47 -2.66
N MET A 364 -12.82 -17.44 -2.99
CA MET A 364 -12.15 -16.24 -3.48
C MET A 364 -12.24 -16.16 -5.00
N LYS A 365 -12.31 -14.93 -5.51
CA LYS A 365 -12.51 -14.69 -6.94
C LYS A 365 -11.29 -15.15 -7.77
N ASN A 366 -11.53 -15.88 -8.86
CA ASN A 366 -10.53 -16.28 -9.85
C ASN A 366 -9.29 -16.97 -9.25
N MET A 367 -9.45 -17.74 -8.17
CA MET A 367 -8.40 -18.60 -7.66
C MET A 367 -8.41 -19.92 -8.41
N THR A 368 -7.28 -20.34 -8.92
CA THR A 368 -7.08 -21.67 -9.52
C THR A 368 -6.42 -22.57 -8.48
N VAL A 369 -7.19 -23.46 -7.87
CA VAL A 369 -6.63 -24.44 -6.94
C VAL A 369 -6.25 -25.69 -7.71
N LEU A 370 -4.98 -26.14 -7.58
CA LEU A 370 -4.49 -27.33 -8.27
C LEU A 370 -5.12 -28.60 -7.66
N ASP A 371 -5.49 -29.54 -8.52
CA ASP A 371 -6.27 -30.73 -8.15
C ASP A 371 -5.50 -31.69 -7.22
N GLN A 372 -4.21 -31.88 -7.49
CA GLN A 372 -3.38 -32.78 -6.71
C GLN A 372 -2.90 -32.06 -5.44
N LYS A 373 -3.24 -32.62 -4.30
CA LYS A 373 -2.70 -32.22 -2.99
C LYS A 373 -1.61 -33.20 -2.57
N LEU A 374 -0.60 -32.67 -1.89
CA LEU A 374 0.37 -33.52 -1.21
C LEU A 374 0.00 -33.61 0.27
N SER A 375 -0.46 -34.81 0.69
CA SER A 375 -0.77 -35.08 2.10
C SER A 375 0.36 -35.85 2.76
N ILE A 376 0.87 -35.33 3.88
CA ILE A 376 1.96 -35.89 4.64
C ILE A 376 1.43 -36.46 5.97
N LYS A 377 1.98 -37.61 6.40
CA LYS A 377 1.71 -38.16 7.71
C LYS A 377 2.92 -37.98 8.62
N SER A 378 2.92 -36.93 9.42
CA SER A 378 3.97 -36.52 10.35
C SER A 378 5.21 -35.99 9.64
N THR A 379 5.94 -36.80 8.88
CA THR A 379 7.18 -36.41 8.16
C THR A 379 7.14 -36.93 6.73
N LEU A 380 7.73 -36.17 5.81
CA LEU A 380 7.97 -36.64 4.45
C LEU A 380 8.99 -37.76 4.47
N LYS A 381 8.69 -38.88 3.80
CA LYS A 381 9.53 -40.10 3.77
C LYS A 381 9.95 -40.41 2.34
N ALA A 382 10.95 -41.25 2.19
CA ALA A 382 11.48 -41.67 0.90
C ALA A 382 10.45 -42.34 -0.01
N ASP A 383 9.45 -43.02 0.54
CA ASP A 383 8.34 -43.62 -0.23
C ASP A 383 7.34 -42.60 -0.78
N GLN A 384 7.46 -41.33 -0.40
CA GLN A 384 6.66 -40.21 -0.93
C GLN A 384 7.41 -39.35 -1.96
N GLU A 385 8.62 -39.74 -2.34
CA GLU A 385 9.47 -39.01 -3.30
C GLU A 385 8.77 -38.80 -4.64
N ASP A 386 8.15 -39.87 -5.19
CA ASP A 386 7.41 -39.79 -6.46
C ASP A 386 6.16 -38.87 -6.36
N ASN A 387 5.50 -38.84 -5.20
CA ASN A 387 4.36 -37.95 -4.96
C ASN A 387 4.80 -36.48 -4.90
N LEU A 388 5.94 -36.20 -4.26
CA LEU A 388 6.52 -34.88 -4.23
C LEU A 388 6.97 -34.41 -5.63
N ASP A 389 7.56 -35.32 -6.41
CA ASP A 389 7.93 -35.02 -7.81
C ASP A 389 6.72 -34.72 -8.69
N ALA A 390 5.65 -35.50 -8.55
CA ALA A 390 4.40 -35.27 -9.27
C ALA A 390 3.74 -33.94 -8.87
N PHE A 391 3.77 -33.63 -7.56
CA PHE A 391 3.25 -32.36 -7.04
C PHE A 391 4.06 -31.16 -7.57
N ALA A 392 5.40 -31.25 -7.56
CA ALA A 392 6.25 -30.23 -8.15
C ALA A 392 6.01 -30.08 -9.67
N GLN A 393 5.81 -31.17 -10.38
CA GLN A 393 5.55 -31.14 -11.84
C GLN A 393 4.21 -30.45 -12.13
N GLN A 394 3.17 -30.74 -11.36
CA GLN A 394 1.87 -30.07 -11.53
C GLN A 394 1.96 -28.54 -11.35
N ILE A 395 2.76 -28.07 -10.41
CA ILE A 395 2.99 -26.62 -10.22
C ILE A 395 3.66 -26.04 -11.45
N ILE A 396 4.68 -26.74 -11.99
CA ILE A 396 5.42 -26.29 -13.18
C ILE A 396 4.54 -26.28 -14.42
N ASP A 397 3.71 -27.30 -14.61
CA ASP A 397 2.82 -27.41 -15.77
C ASP A 397 1.73 -26.31 -15.77
N ALA A 398 1.47 -25.72 -14.61
CA ALA A 398 0.53 -24.61 -14.44
C ALA A 398 1.19 -23.23 -14.60
N MET A 399 2.53 -23.15 -14.66
CA MET A 399 3.28 -21.91 -14.86
C MET A 399 3.34 -21.54 -16.36
#